data_6388c88cb346aab7512617031089f54d
#
_entry.id   6388c88cb346aab7512617031089f54d
#
_cell.length_a   1.000
_cell.length_b   1.000
_cell.length_c   1.000
_cell.angle_alpha   90.00
_cell.angle_beta   90.00
_cell.angle_gamma   90.00
#
_symmetry.space_group_name_H-M   'P 1'
#
loop_
_entity.id
_entity.type
_entity.pdbx_description
1 polymer ?
#
loop_
_entity_poly.entity_id
_entity_poly.type
_entity_poly.pdbx_seq_one_letter_code
_entity_poly.pdbx_strand_id
1 'polypeptide(L)'
;MRKTILLIAIALVSVIAQAQVLEIVSTRKVAAPDLQEGKVVGISPKGDYLLLTSMDNKGLVRYDLNTQATAIITEAEGAGWNVKISQDGSKITYRQRHDNNPLIRYDIMQHNMTDGKAVVRAQAQRGTAQLVAANANSTVAVNEDLHMVLNHNGKSIILTPNGTNEAYNWPSISPDGSKILYYVSGKGCFVCDINGNNVRKITNHCRAAQWYNNNTIVGMADEDDGTVLTASAIVVYTLDGKSQILVGKNTMAIYPFATEGKIAFSTAAGEMYVLNVK
;
A
#
# COMPACT_ATOMS: atom_id res chain seq x y z
N MET A 1 39.67 32.74 -54.13
CA MET A 1 38.56 31.80 -53.83
C MET A 1 38.77 31.21 -52.42
N ARG A 2 38.05 31.71 -51.43
CA ARG A 2 38.08 31.19 -50.04
C ARG A 2 37.01 30.10 -49.89
N LYS A 3 37.39 28.86 -49.60
CA LYS A 3 36.49 27.77 -49.30
C LYS A 3 36.08 27.87 -47.82
N THR A 4 34.82 28.18 -47.59
CA THR A 4 34.20 28.14 -46.26
C THR A 4 33.84 26.71 -45.96
N ILE A 5 34.47 26.10 -44.96
CA ILE A 5 34.12 24.76 -44.46
C ILE A 5 33.04 24.97 -43.41
N LEU A 6 31.80 24.48 -43.67
CA LEU A 6 30.70 24.49 -42.77
C LEU A 6 30.81 23.24 -41.85
N LEU A 7 31.19 23.45 -40.60
CA LEU A 7 31.17 22.40 -39.57
C LEU A 7 29.74 22.24 -39.06
N ILE A 8 29.09 21.13 -39.43
CA ILE A 8 27.80 20.74 -38.83
C ILE A 8 28.12 19.98 -37.55
N ALA A 9 27.85 20.64 -36.39
CA ALA A 9 27.91 20.00 -35.10
C ALA A 9 26.63 19.13 -34.92
N ILE A 10 26.76 17.84 -35.03
CA ILE A 10 25.68 16.89 -34.67
C ILE A 10 25.66 16.80 -33.15
N ALA A 11 24.70 17.45 -32.53
CA ALA A 11 24.42 17.25 -31.11
C ALA A 11 23.83 15.85 -30.93
N LEU A 12 24.61 14.90 -30.42
CA LEU A 12 24.08 13.64 -29.91
C LEU A 12 23.27 13.94 -28.64
N VAL A 13 21.96 13.99 -28.79
CA VAL A 13 21.04 13.91 -27.64
C VAL A 13 21.07 12.45 -27.18
N SER A 14 21.86 12.15 -26.16
CA SER A 14 21.80 10.89 -25.47
C SER A 14 20.45 10.82 -24.73
N VAL A 15 19.46 10.17 -25.34
CA VAL A 15 18.27 9.71 -24.63
C VAL A 15 18.77 8.64 -23.65
N ILE A 16 18.93 9.00 -22.40
CA ILE A 16 19.14 8.03 -21.32
C ILE A 16 17.82 7.28 -21.22
N ALA A 17 17.74 6.12 -21.84
CA ALA A 17 16.65 5.18 -21.62
C ALA A 17 16.71 4.78 -20.14
N GLN A 18 15.81 5.31 -19.31
CA GLN A 18 15.62 4.82 -17.96
C GLN A 18 15.29 3.33 -18.06
N ALA A 19 16.09 2.49 -17.41
CA ALA A 19 15.85 1.06 -17.41
C ALA A 19 14.45 0.79 -16.86
N GLN A 20 13.62 0.17 -17.69
CA GLN A 20 12.27 -0.24 -17.31
C GLN A 20 12.37 -1.21 -16.13
N VAL A 21 11.68 -0.91 -15.04
CA VAL A 21 11.65 -1.72 -13.81
C VAL A 21 10.54 -2.78 -13.90
N LEU A 22 9.34 -2.35 -14.35
CA LEU A 22 8.20 -3.21 -14.62
C LEU A 22 7.55 -2.81 -15.94
N GLU A 23 7.07 -3.81 -16.69
CA GLU A 23 6.29 -3.60 -17.90
C GLU A 23 4.80 -3.79 -17.60
N ILE A 24 3.95 -2.83 -17.98
CA ILE A 24 2.49 -2.98 -17.89
C ILE A 24 2.05 -3.86 -19.06
N VAL A 25 1.58 -5.07 -18.75
CA VAL A 25 1.04 -6.01 -19.73
C VAL A 25 -0.41 -5.66 -20.09
N SER A 26 -1.20 -5.30 -19.09
CA SER A 26 -2.58 -4.86 -19.28
C SER A 26 -3.07 -4.01 -18.14
N THR A 27 -4.07 -3.16 -18.41
CA THR A 27 -4.79 -2.35 -17.44
C THR A 27 -6.27 -2.70 -17.50
N ARG A 28 -6.89 -2.92 -16.35
CA ARG A 28 -8.32 -3.20 -16.25
C ARG A 28 -8.96 -2.31 -15.20
N LYS A 29 -10.09 -1.68 -15.56
CA LYS A 29 -10.98 -1.02 -14.61
C LYS A 29 -11.74 -2.08 -13.81
N VAL A 30 -11.79 -1.92 -12.50
CA VAL A 30 -12.57 -2.80 -11.61
C VAL A 30 -14.02 -2.32 -11.60
N ALA A 31 -14.93 -3.18 -12.03
CA ALA A 31 -16.37 -2.94 -12.00
C ALA A 31 -16.96 -3.68 -10.79
N ALA A 32 -17.37 -2.96 -9.78
CA ALA A 32 -18.04 -3.51 -8.60
C ALA A 32 -19.46 -2.92 -8.52
N PRO A 33 -20.50 -3.62 -9.02
CA PRO A 33 -21.86 -3.10 -9.05
C PRO A 33 -22.41 -2.65 -7.70
N ASP A 34 -21.95 -3.32 -6.62
CA ASP A 34 -22.31 -3.00 -5.25
C ASP A 34 -21.58 -1.76 -4.70
N LEU A 35 -20.70 -1.16 -5.48
CA LEU A 35 -19.84 -0.04 -5.09
C LEU A 35 -19.69 0.94 -6.27
N GLN A 36 -20.58 1.92 -6.37
CA GLN A 36 -20.56 2.90 -7.48
C GLN A 36 -19.28 3.75 -7.45
N GLU A 37 -18.86 4.18 -6.27
CA GLU A 37 -17.60 4.86 -6.01
C GLU A 37 -16.93 4.18 -4.83
N GLY A 38 -15.66 3.83 -5.00
CA GLY A 38 -14.94 3.10 -3.97
C GLY A 38 -13.43 3.16 -4.11
N LYS A 39 -12.79 2.44 -3.24
CA LYS A 39 -11.33 2.30 -3.26
C LYS A 39 -10.89 0.90 -2.94
N VAL A 40 -9.75 0.53 -3.50
CA VAL A 40 -9.03 -0.68 -3.13
C VAL A 40 -8.43 -0.48 -1.74
N VAL A 41 -8.57 -1.47 -0.86
CA VAL A 41 -7.99 -1.48 0.49
C VAL A 41 -7.14 -2.72 0.77
N GLY A 42 -6.94 -3.56 -0.24
CA GLY A 42 -6.04 -4.70 -0.18
C GLY A 42 -6.05 -5.51 -1.47
N ILE A 43 -4.94 -6.20 -1.70
CA ILE A 43 -4.79 -7.25 -2.72
C ILE A 43 -4.31 -8.51 -2.00
N SER A 44 -4.86 -9.66 -2.36
CA SER A 44 -4.41 -10.94 -1.79
C SER A 44 -2.96 -11.23 -2.16
N PRO A 45 -2.20 -11.91 -1.31
CA PRO A 45 -0.81 -12.26 -1.59
C PRO A 45 -0.62 -13.10 -2.87
N LYS A 46 -1.66 -13.86 -3.26
CA LYS A 46 -1.69 -14.65 -4.50
C LYS A 46 -2.18 -13.87 -5.72
N GLY A 47 -2.66 -12.63 -5.54
CA GLY A 47 -3.23 -11.83 -6.62
C GLY A 47 -4.51 -12.41 -7.21
N ASP A 48 -5.31 -13.13 -6.42
CA ASP A 48 -6.57 -13.76 -6.85
C ASP A 48 -7.81 -12.95 -6.46
N TYR A 49 -7.71 -12.03 -5.48
CA TYR A 49 -8.80 -11.12 -5.14
C TYR A 49 -8.32 -9.74 -4.66
N LEU A 50 -9.21 -8.78 -4.76
CA LEU A 50 -9.10 -7.45 -4.11
C LEU A 50 -10.09 -7.36 -2.95
N LEU A 51 -9.77 -6.52 -1.99
CA LEU A 51 -10.70 -5.96 -1.02
C LEU A 51 -11.02 -4.53 -1.41
N LEU A 52 -12.31 -4.24 -1.52
CA LEU A 52 -12.86 -2.95 -1.90
C LEU A 52 -13.72 -2.41 -0.77
N THR A 53 -13.82 -1.08 -0.67
CA THR A 53 -14.68 -0.37 0.28
C THR A 53 -15.19 0.92 -0.35
N SER A 54 -16.21 1.52 0.20
CA SER A 54 -16.66 2.87 -0.18
C SER A 54 -15.62 3.94 0.16
N MET A 55 -15.73 5.13 -0.39
CA MET A 55 -14.79 6.23 -0.13
C MET A 55 -14.72 6.63 1.33
N ASP A 56 -15.80 6.46 2.11
CA ASP A 56 -15.89 6.71 3.55
C ASP A 56 -15.50 5.51 4.44
N ASN A 57 -14.96 4.44 3.86
CA ASN A 57 -14.56 3.18 4.52
C ASN A 57 -15.74 2.36 5.08
N LYS A 58 -16.94 2.52 4.57
CA LYS A 58 -18.09 1.71 4.95
C LYS A 58 -18.12 0.43 4.10
N GLY A 59 -18.32 -0.68 4.77
CA GLY A 59 -18.39 -2.01 4.15
C GLY A 59 -17.06 -2.54 3.64
N LEU A 60 -17.05 -3.82 3.34
CA LEU A 60 -15.99 -4.53 2.62
C LEU A 60 -16.60 -5.46 1.60
N VAL A 61 -16.06 -5.41 0.39
CA VAL A 61 -16.43 -6.27 -0.74
C VAL A 61 -15.19 -7.02 -1.20
N ARG A 62 -15.30 -8.33 -1.38
CA ARG A 62 -14.31 -9.13 -2.11
C ARG A 62 -14.62 -9.03 -3.60
N TYR A 63 -13.61 -8.72 -4.39
CA TYR A 63 -13.66 -8.76 -5.86
C TYR A 63 -12.70 -9.84 -6.34
N ASP A 64 -13.21 -10.88 -6.98
CA ASP A 64 -12.41 -11.97 -7.54
C ASP A 64 -11.76 -11.52 -8.86
N LEU A 65 -10.43 -11.61 -8.93
CA LEU A 65 -9.67 -11.10 -10.08
C LEU A 65 -9.76 -12.00 -11.32
N ASN A 66 -10.16 -13.26 -11.17
CA ASN A 66 -10.32 -14.20 -12.27
C ASN A 66 -11.73 -14.15 -12.86
N THR A 67 -12.75 -14.24 -12.01
CA THR A 67 -14.15 -14.30 -12.42
C THR A 67 -14.82 -12.94 -12.51
N GLN A 68 -14.23 -11.90 -11.91
CA GLN A 68 -14.77 -10.55 -11.75
C GLN A 68 -16.04 -10.49 -10.88
N ALA A 69 -16.34 -11.56 -10.17
CA ALA A 69 -17.47 -11.61 -9.26
C ALA A 69 -17.19 -10.82 -7.98
N THR A 70 -18.23 -10.21 -7.43
CA THR A 70 -18.20 -9.54 -6.12
C THR A 70 -18.91 -10.37 -5.05
N ALA A 71 -18.47 -10.24 -3.81
CA ALA A 71 -19.12 -10.81 -2.64
C ALA A 71 -18.99 -9.83 -1.47
N ILE A 72 -20.12 -9.43 -0.88
CA ILE A 72 -20.14 -8.57 0.30
C ILE A 72 -19.64 -9.38 1.51
N ILE A 73 -18.60 -8.87 2.17
CA ILE A 73 -18.07 -9.43 3.41
C ILE A 73 -18.81 -8.84 4.61
N THR A 74 -19.02 -7.53 4.61
CA THR A 74 -19.74 -6.78 5.65
C THR A 74 -20.15 -5.42 5.13
N GLU A 75 -21.23 -4.86 5.69
CA GLU A 75 -21.69 -3.48 5.44
C GLU A 75 -21.30 -2.53 6.60
N ALA A 76 -20.51 -3.00 7.56
CA ALA A 76 -20.21 -2.28 8.79
C ALA A 76 -19.41 -0.99 8.53
N GLU A 77 -19.72 0.06 9.32
CA GLU A 77 -18.97 1.31 9.32
C GLU A 77 -17.52 1.10 9.79
N GLY A 78 -16.58 1.72 9.07
CA GLY A 78 -15.15 1.67 9.36
C GLY A 78 -14.46 0.39 8.92
N ALA A 79 -15.17 -0.58 8.31
CA ALA A 79 -14.62 -1.87 7.94
C ALA A 79 -13.46 -1.75 6.91
N GLY A 80 -13.52 -0.77 6.03
CA GLY A 80 -12.47 -0.53 5.02
C GLY A 80 -11.20 0.14 5.55
N TRP A 81 -11.16 0.54 6.82
CA TRP A 81 -9.99 1.24 7.35
C TRP A 81 -8.87 0.28 7.76
N ASN A 82 -7.70 0.40 7.14
CA ASN A 82 -6.47 -0.31 7.51
C ASN A 82 -6.62 -1.85 7.58
N VAL A 83 -7.43 -2.43 6.69
CA VAL A 83 -7.65 -3.87 6.61
C VAL A 83 -6.33 -4.63 6.48
N LYS A 84 -6.21 -5.78 7.11
CA LYS A 84 -5.04 -6.66 7.01
C LYS A 84 -5.45 -8.01 6.44
N ILE A 85 -4.66 -8.47 5.49
CA ILE A 85 -4.81 -9.80 4.88
C ILE A 85 -3.72 -10.70 5.45
N SER A 86 -4.06 -11.94 5.81
CA SER A 86 -3.06 -12.95 6.23
C SER A 86 -2.10 -13.28 5.09
N GLN A 87 -0.91 -13.74 5.44
CA GLN A 87 0.14 -14.08 4.46
C GLN A 87 -0.28 -15.15 3.46
N ASP A 88 -1.16 -16.05 3.84
CA ASP A 88 -1.74 -17.09 2.97
C ASP A 88 -3.00 -16.64 2.20
N GLY A 89 -3.50 -15.43 2.47
CA GLY A 89 -4.71 -14.87 1.89
C GLY A 89 -6.02 -15.44 2.44
N SER A 90 -5.97 -16.37 3.39
CA SER A 90 -7.15 -17.09 3.88
C SER A 90 -8.00 -16.33 4.89
N LYS A 91 -7.45 -15.30 5.52
CA LYS A 91 -8.13 -14.49 6.54
C LYS A 91 -7.89 -13.02 6.35
N ILE A 92 -8.90 -12.23 6.73
CA ILE A 92 -8.77 -10.78 6.83
C ILE A 92 -9.08 -10.32 8.25
N THR A 93 -8.41 -9.27 8.70
CA THR A 93 -8.70 -8.59 9.95
C THR A 93 -9.16 -7.17 9.61
N TYR A 94 -10.31 -6.79 10.13
CA TYR A 94 -10.90 -5.47 9.93
C TYR A 94 -11.56 -5.00 11.23
N ARG A 95 -11.99 -3.76 11.28
CA ARG A 95 -12.76 -3.21 12.38
C ARG A 95 -14.18 -2.93 11.96
N GLN A 96 -15.11 -3.02 12.88
CA GLN A 96 -16.47 -2.52 12.71
C GLN A 96 -16.85 -1.64 13.90
N ARG A 97 -17.69 -0.67 13.68
CA ARG A 97 -18.17 0.19 14.77
C ARG A 97 -18.85 -0.65 15.84
N HIS A 98 -18.43 -0.46 17.09
CA HIS A 98 -19.03 -1.10 18.25
C HIS A 98 -20.16 -0.22 18.77
N ASP A 99 -21.40 -0.69 18.73
CA ASP A 99 -22.61 -0.01 19.21
C ASP A 99 -22.79 1.49 18.84
N ASN A 100 -23.90 2.06 19.25
CA ASN A 100 -24.20 3.50 19.20
C ASN A 100 -23.62 4.28 20.40
N ASN A 101 -22.49 3.84 20.95
CA ASN A 101 -21.82 4.54 22.04
C ASN A 101 -21.34 5.92 21.54
N PRO A 102 -21.58 7.02 22.29
CA PRO A 102 -21.09 8.35 21.94
C PRO A 102 -19.56 8.41 21.84
N LEU A 103 -18.84 7.55 22.57
CA LEU A 103 -17.41 7.35 22.37
C LEU A 103 -17.21 6.33 21.25
N ILE A 104 -16.76 6.78 20.10
CA ILE A 104 -16.51 5.90 18.94
C ILE A 104 -15.53 4.79 19.33
N ARG A 105 -16.02 3.56 19.33
CA ARG A 105 -15.26 2.33 19.58
C ARG A 105 -15.44 1.38 18.41
N TYR A 106 -14.53 0.44 18.30
CA TYR A 106 -14.55 -0.57 17.22
C TYR A 106 -14.30 -1.96 17.78
N ASP A 107 -15.01 -2.93 17.25
CA ASP A 107 -14.66 -4.33 17.40
C ASP A 107 -13.64 -4.71 16.33
N ILE A 108 -12.66 -5.50 16.72
CA ILE A 108 -11.71 -6.10 15.79
C ILE A 108 -12.25 -7.45 15.36
N MET A 109 -12.54 -7.57 14.08
CA MET A 109 -13.12 -8.74 13.46
C MET A 109 -12.06 -9.52 12.69
N GLN A 110 -12.17 -10.84 12.68
CA GLN A 110 -11.43 -11.71 11.79
C GLN A 110 -12.42 -12.52 10.96
N HIS A 111 -12.32 -12.42 9.64
CA HIS A 111 -13.16 -13.14 8.69
C HIS A 111 -12.33 -14.19 7.96
N ASN A 112 -12.85 -15.39 7.84
CA ASN A 112 -12.26 -16.47 7.07
C ASN A 112 -12.79 -16.41 5.65
N MET A 113 -11.90 -16.25 4.68
CA MET A 113 -12.22 -16.08 3.26
C MET A 113 -12.71 -17.39 2.60
N THR A 114 -12.53 -18.54 3.25
CA THR A 114 -12.92 -19.85 2.72
C THR A 114 -14.35 -20.23 3.09
N ASP A 115 -14.73 -20.06 4.37
CA ASP A 115 -16.05 -20.47 4.88
C ASP A 115 -16.98 -19.28 5.21
N GLY A 116 -16.52 -18.05 4.99
CA GLY A 116 -17.29 -16.84 5.21
C GLY A 116 -17.56 -16.49 6.67
N LYS A 117 -16.98 -17.23 7.64
CA LYS A 117 -17.24 -17.00 9.07
C LYS A 117 -16.40 -15.85 9.60
N ALA A 118 -17.07 -14.98 10.37
CA ALA A 118 -16.42 -13.91 11.10
C ALA A 118 -16.46 -14.15 12.61
N VAL A 119 -15.39 -13.82 13.30
CA VAL A 119 -15.27 -13.90 14.76
C VAL A 119 -14.73 -12.58 15.32
N VAL A 120 -15.22 -12.20 16.50
CA VAL A 120 -14.71 -11.05 17.24
C VAL A 120 -13.39 -11.44 17.91
N ARG A 121 -12.35 -10.64 17.70
CA ARG A 121 -11.03 -10.82 18.34
C ARG A 121 -10.81 -9.90 19.52
N ALA A 122 -11.35 -8.69 19.45
CA ALA A 122 -11.34 -7.72 20.55
C ALA A 122 -12.56 -6.82 20.42
N GLN A 123 -13.14 -6.40 21.55
CA GLN A 123 -14.31 -5.53 21.59
C GLN A 123 -13.96 -4.14 22.07
N ALA A 124 -14.76 -3.17 21.64
CA ALA A 124 -14.76 -1.79 22.13
C ALA A 124 -13.39 -1.09 22.13
N GLN A 125 -12.54 -1.40 21.15
CA GLN A 125 -11.21 -0.83 21.01
C GLN A 125 -11.25 0.64 20.59
N ARG A 126 -10.25 1.44 20.95
CA ARG A 126 -10.08 2.82 20.46
C ARG A 126 -9.85 2.81 18.94
N GLY A 127 -10.20 3.91 18.26
CA GLY A 127 -9.97 4.07 16.83
C GLY A 127 -8.49 4.01 16.41
N THR A 128 -7.58 4.25 17.35
CA THR A 128 -6.12 4.13 17.18
C THR A 128 -5.61 2.69 17.29
N ALA A 129 -6.44 1.72 17.71
CA ALA A 129 -6.02 0.33 17.82
C ALA A 129 -5.50 -0.19 16.46
N GLN A 130 -4.29 -0.75 16.49
CA GLN A 130 -3.64 -1.25 15.29
C GLN A 130 -4.22 -2.62 14.89
N LEU A 131 -4.53 -2.77 13.60
CA LEU A 131 -4.91 -4.06 13.05
C LEU A 131 -3.64 -4.83 12.66
N VAL A 132 -3.62 -6.11 12.97
CA VAL A 132 -2.55 -7.03 12.58
C VAL A 132 -3.11 -8.15 11.71
N ALA A 133 -2.30 -8.65 10.78
CA ALA A 133 -2.67 -9.78 9.96
C ALA A 133 -2.81 -11.04 10.82
N ALA A 134 -3.81 -11.86 10.51
CA ALA A 134 -3.99 -13.14 11.20
C ALA A 134 -2.84 -14.09 10.90
N ASN A 135 -2.46 -14.90 11.90
CA ASN A 135 -1.42 -15.93 11.79
C ASN A 135 -0.04 -15.43 11.33
N ALA A 136 0.25 -14.14 11.50
CA ALA A 136 1.56 -13.60 11.15
C ALA A 136 2.62 -14.01 12.18
N ASN A 137 3.74 -14.58 11.73
CA ASN A 137 4.89 -14.88 12.58
C ASN A 137 5.55 -13.61 13.12
N SER A 138 5.44 -12.54 12.36
CA SER A 138 5.96 -11.22 12.70
C SER A 138 4.95 -10.16 12.33
N THR A 139 4.82 -9.14 13.18
CA THR A 139 3.98 -7.97 12.90
C THR A 139 4.74 -6.70 13.25
N VAL A 140 4.54 -5.66 12.49
CA VAL A 140 5.05 -4.33 12.79
C VAL A 140 3.90 -3.33 12.82
N ALA A 141 3.89 -2.47 13.81
CA ALA A 141 2.89 -1.43 14.00
C ALA A 141 3.55 -0.17 14.55
N VAL A 142 2.81 0.91 14.70
CA VAL A 142 3.27 2.16 15.32
C VAL A 142 2.57 2.33 16.67
N ASN A 143 3.31 2.65 17.71
CA ASN A 143 2.77 2.93 19.04
C ASN A 143 2.31 4.40 19.18
N GLU A 144 1.89 4.78 20.40
CA GLU A 144 1.42 6.15 20.71
C GLU A 144 2.54 7.21 20.60
N ASP A 145 3.81 6.81 20.78
CA ASP A 145 4.98 7.67 20.60
C ASP A 145 5.42 7.79 19.15
N LEU A 146 4.66 7.23 18.22
CA LEU A 146 4.97 7.13 16.79
C LEU A 146 6.25 6.32 16.50
N HIS A 147 6.67 5.44 17.39
CA HIS A 147 7.76 4.49 17.17
C HIS A 147 7.23 3.17 16.59
N MET A 148 8.05 2.50 15.79
CA MET A 148 7.71 1.17 15.30
C MET A 148 7.83 0.12 16.41
N VAL A 149 6.85 -0.76 16.53
CA VAL A 149 6.86 -1.92 17.43
C VAL A 149 6.84 -3.18 16.58
N LEU A 150 7.92 -3.91 16.59
CA LEU A 150 8.05 -5.23 15.98
C LEU A 150 7.70 -6.30 17.00
N ASN A 151 6.70 -7.14 16.68
CA ASN A 151 6.48 -8.41 17.38
C ASN A 151 7.04 -9.52 16.51
N HIS A 152 8.06 -10.19 16.98
CA HIS A 152 8.78 -11.25 16.26
C HIS A 152 9.20 -12.35 17.22
N ASN A 153 8.89 -13.59 16.90
CA ASN A 153 9.21 -14.77 17.74
C ASN A 153 8.76 -14.62 19.20
N GLY A 154 7.55 -14.06 19.41
CA GLY A 154 6.97 -13.87 20.76
C GLY A 154 7.61 -12.72 21.58
N LYS A 155 8.53 -11.96 21.01
CA LYS A 155 9.13 -10.77 21.62
C LYS A 155 8.63 -9.50 20.97
N SER A 156 8.42 -8.47 21.79
CA SER A 156 8.07 -7.12 21.34
C SER A 156 9.28 -6.21 21.46
N ILE A 157 9.65 -5.55 20.37
CA ILE A 157 10.85 -4.71 20.29
C ILE A 157 10.45 -3.36 19.69
N ILE A 158 10.90 -2.25 20.35
CA ILE A 158 10.74 -0.90 19.79
C ILE A 158 11.90 -0.65 18.82
N LEU A 159 11.58 -0.23 17.62
CA LEU A 159 12.52 0.11 16.57
C LEU A 159 12.42 1.59 16.21
N THR A 160 13.55 2.28 16.32
CA THR A 160 13.70 3.70 15.95
C THR A 160 14.92 3.91 15.06
N PRO A 161 14.98 3.28 13.87
CA PRO A 161 16.19 3.20 13.05
C PRO A 161 16.73 4.55 12.58
N ASN A 162 15.88 5.58 12.50
CA ASN A 162 16.29 6.95 12.15
C ASN A 162 16.42 7.89 13.38
N GLY A 163 16.22 7.37 14.59
CA GLY A 163 16.28 8.12 15.84
C GLY A 163 14.96 8.14 16.61
N THR A 164 15.04 8.41 17.91
CA THR A 164 13.89 8.39 18.83
C THR A 164 12.99 9.63 18.74
N ASN A 165 13.44 10.68 18.06
CA ASN A 165 12.67 11.92 17.86
C ASN A 165 11.88 11.91 16.53
N GLU A 166 11.90 10.79 15.80
CA GLU A 166 11.25 10.67 14.51
C GLU A 166 9.85 10.06 14.62
N ALA A 167 8.94 10.53 13.77
CA ALA A 167 7.61 9.97 13.65
C ALA A 167 7.57 8.96 12.50
N TYR A 168 7.35 7.69 12.83
CA TYR A 168 7.29 6.58 11.89
C TYR A 168 5.84 6.33 11.47
N ASN A 169 5.64 6.02 10.20
CA ASN A 169 4.32 5.76 9.63
C ASN A 169 4.34 4.57 8.68
N TRP A 170 3.21 3.88 8.58
CA TRP A 170 2.90 2.80 7.64
C TRP A 170 3.98 1.71 7.54
N PRO A 171 4.51 1.21 8.65
CA PRO A 171 5.50 0.15 8.58
C PRO A 171 4.88 -1.13 8.02
N SER A 172 5.65 -1.84 7.21
CA SER A 172 5.27 -3.15 6.67
C SER A 172 6.49 -4.05 6.51
N ILE A 173 6.29 -5.36 6.75
CA ILE A 173 7.34 -6.37 6.61
C ILE A 173 7.36 -6.86 5.17
N SER A 174 8.56 -7.10 4.62
CA SER A 174 8.73 -7.68 3.28
C SER A 174 8.15 -9.09 3.19
N PRO A 175 7.79 -9.59 1.98
CA PRO A 175 7.22 -10.93 1.82
C PRO A 175 8.07 -12.06 2.42
N ASP A 176 9.41 -11.93 2.37
CA ASP A 176 10.35 -12.90 2.97
C ASP A 176 10.59 -12.71 4.48
N GLY A 177 9.99 -11.69 5.09
CA GLY A 177 10.13 -11.39 6.52
C GLY A 177 11.45 -10.76 6.92
N SER A 178 12.34 -10.43 5.99
CA SER A 178 13.72 -10.00 6.28
C SER A 178 13.89 -8.50 6.45
N LYS A 179 12.93 -7.67 5.98
CA LYS A 179 13.05 -6.21 5.93
C LYS A 179 11.77 -5.53 6.40
N ILE A 180 11.90 -4.28 6.81
CA ILE A 180 10.80 -3.38 7.16
C ILE A 180 10.88 -2.16 6.26
N LEU A 181 9.78 -1.89 5.53
CA LEU A 181 9.51 -0.66 4.81
C LEU A 181 8.73 0.28 5.72
N TYR A 182 9.07 1.55 5.76
CA TYR A 182 8.41 2.55 6.59
C TYR A 182 8.60 3.96 6.05
N TYR A 183 7.75 4.88 6.48
CA TYR A 183 7.85 6.30 6.17
C TYR A 183 8.22 7.09 7.42
N VAL A 184 9.16 8.02 7.31
CA VAL A 184 9.51 8.98 8.36
C VAL A 184 8.95 10.34 7.96
N SER A 185 8.13 10.92 8.84
CA SER A 185 7.49 12.22 8.59
C SER A 185 8.50 13.28 8.21
N GLY A 186 8.24 13.99 7.09
CA GLY A 186 9.10 15.02 6.55
C GLY A 186 10.43 14.53 5.93
N LYS A 187 10.75 13.23 6.01
CA LYS A 187 12.02 12.68 5.53
C LYS A 187 11.89 11.69 4.39
N GLY A 188 10.70 11.07 4.21
CA GLY A 188 10.42 10.15 3.12
C GLY A 188 10.39 8.68 3.50
N CYS A 189 10.60 7.83 2.51
CA CYS A 189 10.46 6.38 2.59
C CYS A 189 11.81 5.71 2.81
N PHE A 190 11.84 4.74 3.72
CA PHE A 190 13.04 4.02 4.14
C PHE A 190 12.78 2.52 4.21
N VAL A 191 13.87 1.76 4.14
CA VAL A 191 13.91 0.32 4.42
C VAL A 191 15.03 0.05 5.40
N CYS A 192 14.80 -0.84 6.36
CA CYS A 192 15.83 -1.43 7.21
C CYS A 192 15.71 -2.96 7.20
N ASP A 193 16.67 -3.66 7.80
CA ASP A 193 16.49 -5.08 8.11
C ASP A 193 15.46 -5.28 9.24
N ILE A 194 15.07 -6.53 9.49
CA ILE A 194 14.05 -6.86 10.50
C ILE A 194 14.44 -6.44 11.92
N ASN A 195 15.73 -6.21 12.20
CA ASN A 195 16.25 -5.78 13.48
C ASN A 195 16.39 -4.24 13.58
N GLY A 196 16.02 -3.49 12.54
CA GLY A 196 16.16 -2.03 12.51
C GLY A 196 17.52 -1.51 12.07
N ASN A 197 18.43 -2.38 11.62
CA ASN A 197 19.76 -2.00 11.13
C ASN A 197 19.75 -1.83 9.59
N ASN A 198 20.90 -1.46 9.00
CA ASN A 198 21.08 -1.35 7.54
C ASN A 198 20.07 -0.40 6.91
N VAL A 199 19.84 0.74 7.55
CA VAL A 199 18.87 1.77 7.11
C VAL A 199 19.25 2.32 5.75
N ARG A 200 18.29 2.30 4.84
CA ARG A 200 18.43 2.84 3.50
C ARG A 200 17.24 3.73 3.15
N LYS A 201 17.52 4.93 2.69
CA LYS A 201 16.52 5.82 2.13
C LYS A 201 16.19 5.41 0.71
N ILE A 202 14.90 5.27 0.40
CA ILE A 202 14.40 4.92 -0.93
C ILE A 202 14.10 6.19 -1.73
N THR A 203 13.34 7.12 -1.14
CA THR A 203 12.94 8.36 -1.80
C THR A 203 12.45 9.39 -0.79
N ASN A 204 12.43 10.66 -1.19
CA ASN A 204 11.84 11.75 -0.39
C ASN A 204 10.30 11.76 -0.47
N HIS A 205 9.73 11.32 -1.58
CA HIS A 205 8.31 11.43 -1.88
C HIS A 205 7.73 10.08 -2.27
N CYS A 206 7.17 9.36 -1.29
CA CYS A 206 6.45 8.12 -1.51
C CYS A 206 5.52 7.88 -0.32
N ARG A 207 4.21 8.04 -0.52
CA ARG A 207 3.19 7.71 0.47
C ARG A 207 2.57 6.35 0.15
N ALA A 208 1.93 5.75 1.13
CA ALA A 208 1.22 4.48 1.03
C ALA A 208 2.04 3.37 0.34
N ALA A 209 3.34 3.33 0.63
CA ALA A 209 4.27 2.39 0.02
C ALA A 209 3.94 0.94 0.39
N GLN A 210 4.01 0.06 -0.59
CA GLN A 210 3.73 -1.38 -0.49
C GLN A 210 4.86 -2.19 -1.08
N TRP A 211 5.13 -3.35 -0.53
CA TRP A 211 6.01 -4.33 -1.15
C TRP A 211 5.33 -4.93 -2.39
N TYR A 212 6.03 -4.87 -3.54
CA TYR A 212 5.68 -5.66 -4.73
C TYR A 212 6.31 -7.05 -4.65
N ASN A 213 7.59 -7.09 -4.28
CA ASN A 213 8.36 -8.28 -3.92
C ASN A 213 9.46 -7.89 -2.91
N ASN A 214 10.42 -8.77 -2.62
CA ASN A 214 11.46 -8.53 -1.63
C ASN A 214 12.45 -7.41 -1.97
N ASN A 215 12.46 -6.90 -3.21
CA ASN A 215 13.41 -5.91 -3.70
C ASN A 215 12.76 -4.72 -4.41
N THR A 216 11.44 -4.73 -4.55
CA THR A 216 10.69 -3.72 -5.29
C THR A 216 9.51 -3.22 -4.47
N ILE A 217 9.33 -1.90 -4.47
CA ILE A 217 8.32 -1.16 -3.73
C ILE A 217 7.47 -0.37 -4.72
N VAL A 218 6.16 -0.32 -4.48
CA VAL A 218 5.21 0.52 -5.21
C VAL A 218 4.63 1.55 -4.24
N GLY A 219 4.56 2.79 -4.63
CA GLY A 219 3.99 3.84 -3.81
C GLY A 219 3.37 4.96 -4.61
N MET A 220 2.74 5.90 -3.94
CA MET A 220 2.23 7.10 -4.59
C MET A 220 3.19 8.28 -4.38
N ALA A 221 3.46 8.99 -5.48
CA ALA A 221 4.16 10.28 -5.48
C ALA A 221 3.12 11.37 -5.76
N ASP A 222 2.69 12.01 -4.71
CA ASP A 222 1.62 12.99 -4.71
C ASP A 222 2.14 14.41 -4.48
N GLU A 223 1.37 15.37 -4.98
CA GLU A 223 1.56 16.80 -4.78
C GLU A 223 0.26 17.38 -4.24
N ASP A 224 0.34 18.30 -3.29
CA ASP A 224 -0.80 19.02 -2.74
C ASP A 224 -0.49 20.52 -2.64
N ASP A 225 -1.52 21.35 -2.54
CA ASP A 225 -1.42 22.80 -2.33
C ASP A 225 -1.55 23.19 -0.85
N GLY A 226 -1.48 22.19 0.04
CA GLY A 226 -1.71 22.33 1.47
C GLY A 226 -3.17 22.09 1.89
N THR A 227 -4.09 21.96 0.93
CA THR A 227 -5.53 21.73 1.19
C THR A 227 -6.05 20.52 0.44
N VAL A 228 -5.74 20.42 -0.86
CA VAL A 228 -6.22 19.33 -1.73
C VAL A 228 -5.08 18.72 -2.51
N LEU A 229 -5.25 17.47 -2.87
CA LEU A 229 -4.35 16.75 -3.77
C LEU A 229 -4.45 17.36 -5.17
N THR A 230 -3.34 17.83 -5.72
CA THR A 230 -3.27 18.47 -7.05
C THR A 230 -2.71 17.54 -8.12
N ALA A 231 -1.88 16.57 -7.74
CA ALA A 231 -1.34 15.54 -8.62
C ALA A 231 -1.01 14.27 -7.85
N SER A 232 -1.13 13.09 -8.48
CA SER A 232 -0.68 11.84 -7.88
C SER A 232 -0.36 10.80 -8.93
N ALA A 233 0.82 10.18 -8.80
CA ALA A 233 1.35 9.15 -9.67
C ALA A 233 1.58 7.86 -8.89
N ILE A 234 1.51 6.70 -9.56
CA ILE A 234 2.02 5.43 -9.01
C ILE A 234 3.44 5.24 -9.52
N VAL A 235 4.37 5.09 -8.59
CA VAL A 235 5.80 4.96 -8.86
C VAL A 235 6.32 3.65 -8.27
N VAL A 236 7.19 2.99 -9.01
CA VAL A 236 7.95 1.82 -8.57
C VAL A 236 9.35 2.25 -8.20
N TYR A 237 9.85 1.71 -7.11
CA TYR A 237 11.22 1.88 -6.63
C TYR A 237 11.86 0.53 -6.39
N THR A 238 13.11 0.36 -6.80
CA THR A 238 13.89 -0.82 -6.46
C THR A 238 14.87 -0.53 -5.35
N LEU A 239 15.24 -1.54 -4.57
CA LEU A 239 16.23 -1.37 -3.52
C LEU A 239 17.63 -1.04 -4.06
N ASP A 240 17.94 -1.27 -5.34
CA ASP A 240 19.18 -0.86 -6.00
C ASP A 240 19.16 0.59 -6.53
N GLY A 241 18.05 1.33 -6.32
CA GLY A 241 17.97 2.77 -6.55
C GLY A 241 17.35 3.19 -7.88
N LYS A 242 16.75 2.26 -8.64
CA LYS A 242 15.99 2.60 -9.86
C LYS A 242 14.56 3.01 -9.48
N SER A 243 13.96 3.85 -10.32
CA SER A 243 12.55 4.22 -10.20
C SER A 243 11.89 4.33 -11.56
N GLN A 244 10.56 4.12 -11.58
CA GLN A 244 9.76 4.23 -12.79
C GLN A 244 8.35 4.70 -12.44
N ILE A 245 7.84 5.70 -13.17
CA ILE A 245 6.43 6.07 -13.10
C ILE A 245 5.63 5.05 -13.90
N LEU A 246 4.71 4.32 -13.24
CA LEU A 246 3.80 3.40 -13.90
C LEU A 246 2.49 4.07 -14.31
N VAL A 247 1.96 4.96 -13.46
CA VAL A 247 0.73 5.70 -13.73
C VAL A 247 1.03 7.19 -13.56
N GLY A 248 0.77 7.96 -14.60
CA GLY A 248 1.10 9.38 -14.64
C GLY A 248 0.26 10.23 -13.68
N LYS A 249 0.77 11.39 -13.31
CA LYS A 249 0.21 12.32 -12.31
C LYS A 249 -1.24 12.74 -12.58
N ASN A 250 -1.62 12.93 -13.84
CA ASN A 250 -2.95 13.40 -14.22
C ASN A 250 -4.06 12.39 -13.94
N THR A 251 -3.71 11.12 -13.68
CA THR A 251 -4.69 10.08 -13.30
C THR A 251 -5.17 10.26 -11.87
N MET A 252 -4.48 11.06 -11.05
CA MET A 252 -4.80 11.22 -9.63
C MET A 252 -4.88 9.87 -8.90
N ALA A 253 -3.93 8.98 -9.23
CA ALA A 253 -3.89 7.61 -8.71
C ALA A 253 -3.40 7.59 -7.26
N ILE A 254 -4.16 6.94 -6.37
CA ILE A 254 -3.94 6.92 -4.93
C ILE A 254 -3.96 5.50 -4.38
N TYR A 255 -3.30 5.29 -3.23
CA TYR A 255 -3.33 4.08 -2.42
C TYR A 255 -3.07 2.81 -3.22
N PRO A 256 -1.86 2.62 -3.77
CA PRO A 256 -1.51 1.38 -4.45
C PRO A 256 -1.44 0.22 -3.47
N PHE A 257 -1.89 -0.94 -3.91
CA PHE A 257 -1.67 -2.24 -3.29
C PHE A 257 -1.00 -3.15 -4.30
N ALA A 258 0.01 -3.90 -3.88
CA ALA A 258 0.84 -4.67 -4.79
C ALA A 258 1.05 -6.10 -4.30
N THR A 259 1.16 -6.99 -5.23
CA THR A 259 1.73 -8.33 -5.12
C THR A 259 2.44 -8.65 -6.42
N GLU A 260 3.32 -9.63 -6.45
CA GLU A 260 4.06 -9.98 -7.65
C GLU A 260 3.11 -10.27 -8.84
N GLY A 261 3.37 -9.61 -9.96
CA GLY A 261 2.55 -9.67 -11.17
C GLY A 261 1.35 -8.72 -11.20
N LYS A 262 0.95 -8.08 -10.08
CA LYS A 262 -0.23 -7.19 -10.05
C LYS A 262 -0.05 -5.98 -9.15
N ILE A 263 -0.60 -4.85 -9.61
CA ILE A 263 -0.72 -3.61 -8.84
C ILE A 263 -2.16 -3.12 -8.97
N ALA A 264 -2.84 -2.91 -7.85
CA ALA A 264 -4.16 -2.31 -7.83
C ALA A 264 -4.09 -0.91 -7.21
N PHE A 265 -4.86 0.03 -7.72
CA PHE A 265 -4.93 1.39 -7.18
C PHE A 265 -6.31 1.99 -7.39
N SER A 266 -6.57 3.07 -6.68
CA SER A 266 -7.78 3.88 -6.85
C SER A 266 -7.42 5.24 -7.42
N THR A 267 -8.42 5.99 -7.89
CA THR A 267 -8.27 7.41 -8.19
C THR A 267 -8.97 8.26 -7.15
N ALA A 268 -8.65 9.53 -7.08
CA ALA A 268 -9.35 10.46 -6.21
C ALA A 268 -10.85 10.60 -6.55
N ALA A 269 -11.25 10.22 -7.77
CA ALA A 269 -12.64 10.18 -8.23
C ALA A 269 -13.38 8.87 -7.88
N GLY A 270 -12.75 7.96 -7.11
CA GLY A 270 -13.38 6.71 -6.70
C GLY A 270 -13.38 5.60 -7.76
N GLU A 271 -12.61 5.75 -8.84
CA GLU A 271 -12.40 4.67 -9.80
C GLU A 271 -11.29 3.73 -9.33
N MET A 272 -11.41 2.46 -9.65
CA MET A 272 -10.47 1.41 -9.22
C MET A 272 -9.88 0.70 -10.43
N TYR A 273 -8.59 0.38 -10.37
CA TYR A 273 -7.85 -0.24 -11.48
C TYR A 273 -6.92 -1.34 -11.01
N VAL A 274 -6.67 -2.30 -11.90
CA VAL A 274 -5.63 -3.33 -11.76
C VAL A 274 -4.72 -3.28 -12.97
N LEU A 275 -3.43 -3.21 -12.71
CA LEU A 275 -2.36 -3.43 -13.68
C LEU A 275 -1.87 -4.87 -13.55
N ASN A 276 -1.80 -5.61 -14.65
CA ASN A 276 -0.96 -6.79 -14.73
C ASN A 276 0.42 -6.33 -15.21
N VAL A 277 1.46 -6.71 -14.47
CA VAL A 277 2.84 -6.27 -14.72
C VAL A 277 3.80 -7.46 -14.72
N LYS A 278 4.92 -7.32 -15.40
CA LYS A 278 6.03 -8.32 -15.45
C LYS A 278 7.39 -7.64 -15.35
#